data_5c0b2980c4288d70e1fe885e8b552a68
#
_entry.id   5c0b2980c4288d70e1fe885e8b552a68
#
_cell.length_a   1.000
_cell.length_b   1.000
_cell.length_c   1.000
_cell.angle_alpha   90.00
_cell.angle_beta   90.00
_cell.angle_gamma   90.00
#
_symmetry.space_group_name_H-M   'P 1'
#
loop_
_entity.id
_entity.type
_entity.pdbx_description
1 polymer ?
#
loop_
_entity_poly.entity_id
_entity_poly.type
_entity_poly.pdbx_seq_one_letter_code
_entity_poly.pdbx_strand_id
1 'polypeptide(L)'
;MKKNALIIGDSYSTFGGFVPEGNKVYYAEIPTHDTDVLSVSDTWWYPIMTEGNFNMVLNESWSGAPVGYRGYDGEDCSKTSSFIYRLRLMRERGFFRDNEIHTVFAFGGTNDSWCEAPLGEIKCSDWKEEDLYYVLPAICCFFRELRQCLPEAEIYCLINTDLKEEITQALLLACKNHHMIPVNFPHIDKTNDHPTILGMRTIKDTVMTAIEEQSHG
;
A
#
# COMPACT_ATOMS: atom_id res chain seq x y z
N MET A 1 4.27 -5.05 -24.63
CA MET A 1 4.17 -3.67 -24.06
C MET A 1 4.40 -3.74 -22.58
N LYS A 2 5.01 -2.70 -21.97
CA LYS A 2 5.10 -2.65 -20.50
C LYS A 2 3.71 -2.41 -19.90
N LYS A 3 3.40 -3.08 -18.77
CA LYS A 3 2.18 -2.80 -17.99
C LYS A 3 2.36 -1.53 -17.18
N ASN A 4 1.41 -0.60 -17.22
CA ASN A 4 1.41 0.59 -16.37
C ASN A 4 1.05 0.19 -14.94
N ALA A 5 1.89 0.60 -13.98
CA ALA A 5 1.75 0.24 -12.57
C ALA A 5 1.54 1.48 -11.68
N LEU A 6 0.70 1.32 -10.68
CA LEU A 6 0.45 2.25 -9.58
C LEU A 6 0.86 1.59 -8.27
N ILE A 7 1.60 2.30 -7.43
CA ILE A 7 1.86 1.90 -6.05
C ILE A 7 1.04 2.81 -5.13
N ILE A 8 0.30 2.24 -4.20
CA ILE A 8 -0.34 2.95 -3.08
C ILE A 8 0.21 2.32 -1.80
N GLY A 9 1.04 3.07 -1.06
CA GLY A 9 1.77 2.49 0.05
C GLY A 9 1.94 3.41 1.26
N ASP A 10 2.56 2.84 2.28
CA ASP A 10 3.05 3.53 3.48
C ASP A 10 4.58 3.72 3.42
N SER A 11 5.25 3.81 4.59
CA SER A 11 6.70 4.00 4.70
C SER A 11 7.53 2.97 3.95
N TYR A 12 7.08 1.71 3.88
CA TYR A 12 7.80 0.60 3.23
C TYR A 12 7.96 0.80 1.72
N SER A 13 7.15 1.68 1.12
CA SER A 13 7.15 1.95 -0.31
C SER A 13 7.68 3.35 -0.68
N THR A 14 8.05 4.17 0.32
CA THR A 14 8.56 5.52 0.05
C THR A 14 10.06 5.52 -0.29
N PHE A 15 10.47 6.46 -1.14
CA PHE A 15 11.87 6.86 -1.32
C PHE A 15 11.91 8.32 -1.78
N GLY A 16 12.86 9.10 -1.24
CA GLY A 16 13.00 10.52 -1.57
C GLY A 16 13.14 10.78 -3.06
N GLY A 17 12.33 11.71 -3.60
CA GLY A 17 12.29 12.02 -5.04
C GLY A 17 11.42 11.09 -5.90
N PHE A 18 10.81 10.05 -5.31
CA PHE A 18 9.98 9.06 -6.03
C PHE A 18 8.52 8.99 -5.56
N VAL A 19 8.12 9.86 -4.68
CA VAL A 19 6.72 10.04 -4.24
C VAL A 19 6.29 11.48 -4.52
N PRO A 20 4.98 11.81 -4.52
CA PRO A 20 4.51 13.18 -4.70
C PRO A 20 5.15 14.17 -3.73
N GLU A 21 5.36 15.39 -4.20
CA GLU A 21 5.85 16.49 -3.36
C GLU A 21 4.89 16.72 -2.18
N GLY A 22 5.46 16.83 -0.96
CA GLY A 22 4.70 16.96 0.28
C GLY A 22 4.41 15.65 0.99
N ASN A 23 4.50 14.50 0.33
CA ASN A 23 4.40 13.21 0.99
C ASN A 23 5.62 12.94 1.88
N LYS A 24 5.40 12.50 3.11
CA LYS A 24 6.49 12.11 4.02
C LYS A 24 7.18 10.86 3.47
N VAL A 25 8.50 10.83 3.54
CA VAL A 25 9.33 9.68 3.14
C VAL A 25 10.04 9.09 4.36
N TYR A 26 10.33 7.79 4.30
CA TYR A 26 11.19 7.10 5.27
C TYR A 26 12.60 6.88 4.72
N TYR A 27 12.71 6.36 3.49
CA TYR A 27 13.97 6.07 2.84
C TYR A 27 14.41 7.21 1.93
N ALA A 28 15.72 7.49 1.92
CA ALA A 28 16.33 8.51 1.08
C ALA A 28 17.84 8.24 0.94
N GLU A 29 18.50 8.86 -0.02
CA GLU A 29 19.98 8.81 -0.16
C GLU A 29 20.70 9.36 1.09
N ILE A 30 20.08 10.35 1.73
CA ILE A 30 20.53 10.91 3.03
C ILE A 30 19.38 10.69 4.01
N PRO A 31 19.36 9.55 4.73
CA PRO A 31 18.24 9.19 5.58
C PRO A 31 18.26 10.00 6.89
N THR A 32 17.08 10.23 7.44
CA THR A 32 16.89 10.81 8.78
C THR A 32 16.70 9.73 9.85
N HIS A 33 16.66 8.47 9.45
CA HIS A 33 16.46 7.30 10.30
C HIS A 33 17.61 6.32 10.11
N ASP A 34 17.85 5.47 11.08
CA ASP A 34 18.80 4.38 10.96
C ASP A 34 18.25 3.30 10.01
N THR A 35 18.87 3.20 8.85
CA THR A 35 18.50 2.26 7.77
C THR A 35 19.69 2.00 6.86
N ASP A 36 19.77 0.82 6.28
CA ASP A 36 20.75 0.46 5.25
C ASP A 36 20.24 0.70 3.81
N VAL A 37 18.94 1.00 3.63
CA VAL A 37 18.32 1.27 2.32
C VAL A 37 18.61 2.73 1.91
N LEU A 38 19.73 2.94 1.24
CA LEU A 38 20.25 4.27 0.88
C LEU A 38 20.14 4.57 -0.62
N SER A 39 19.74 3.61 -1.42
CA SER A 39 19.49 3.78 -2.85
C SER A 39 18.09 3.35 -3.22
N VAL A 40 17.48 4.03 -4.18
CA VAL A 40 16.19 3.62 -4.73
C VAL A 40 16.22 2.20 -5.30
N SER A 41 17.38 1.77 -5.82
CA SER A 41 17.59 0.40 -6.31
C SER A 41 17.47 -0.67 -5.22
N ASP A 42 17.59 -0.30 -3.94
CA ASP A 42 17.47 -1.19 -2.81
C ASP A 42 16.03 -1.32 -2.31
N THR A 43 15.08 -0.52 -2.83
CA THR A 43 13.65 -0.66 -2.51
C THR A 43 13.06 -1.90 -3.16
N TRP A 44 11.97 -2.44 -2.59
CA TRP A 44 11.31 -3.63 -3.14
C TRP A 44 10.70 -3.39 -4.54
N TRP A 45 10.21 -2.19 -4.80
CA TRP A 45 9.45 -1.87 -6.02
C TRP A 45 10.31 -1.42 -7.20
N TYR A 46 11.45 -0.76 -6.98
CA TYR A 46 12.25 -0.21 -8.08
C TYR A 46 12.80 -1.30 -9.02
N PRO A 47 13.38 -2.41 -8.51
CA PRO A 47 13.78 -3.52 -9.37
C PRO A 47 12.59 -4.15 -10.12
N ILE A 48 11.42 -4.28 -9.48
CA ILE A 48 10.21 -4.78 -10.15
C ILE A 48 9.86 -3.90 -11.36
N MET A 49 9.91 -2.57 -11.22
CA MET A 49 9.61 -1.64 -12.30
C MET A 49 10.66 -1.66 -13.42
N THR A 50 11.95 -1.77 -13.06
CA THR A 50 13.05 -1.68 -14.04
C THR A 50 13.33 -3.01 -14.74
N GLU A 51 13.24 -4.13 -14.04
CA GLU A 51 13.55 -5.48 -14.53
C GLU A 51 12.27 -6.23 -14.98
N GLY A 52 11.11 -5.93 -14.36
CA GLY A 52 9.83 -6.64 -14.51
C GLY A 52 8.96 -5.97 -15.55
N ASN A 53 9.22 -5.61 -16.68
CA ASN A 53 8.32 -5.15 -17.77
C ASN A 53 7.15 -4.21 -17.33
N PHE A 54 7.38 -3.38 -16.28
CA PHE A 54 6.44 -2.37 -15.79
C PHE A 54 6.89 -0.95 -16.14
N ASN A 55 5.91 -0.06 -16.24
CA ASN A 55 6.09 1.40 -16.28
C ASN A 55 5.41 1.98 -15.04
N MET A 56 6.17 2.50 -14.09
CA MET A 56 5.60 3.14 -12.90
C MET A 56 4.98 4.48 -13.29
N VAL A 57 3.65 4.55 -13.25
CA VAL A 57 2.91 5.79 -13.52
C VAL A 57 2.97 6.71 -12.31
N LEU A 58 2.80 6.15 -11.11
CA LEU A 58 2.87 6.89 -9.86
C LEU A 58 3.21 5.96 -8.70
N ASN A 59 4.06 6.42 -7.81
CA ASN A 59 4.22 5.85 -6.46
C ASN A 59 3.54 6.79 -5.46
N GLU A 60 2.25 6.54 -5.19
CA GLU A 60 1.44 7.28 -4.21
C GLU A 60 1.61 6.67 -2.82
N SER A 61 2.84 6.80 -2.27
CA SER A 61 3.16 6.31 -0.92
C SER A 61 3.44 7.47 0.04
N TRP A 62 3.12 7.25 1.33
CA TRP A 62 3.28 8.26 2.36
C TRP A 62 3.67 7.60 3.70
N SER A 63 4.84 7.93 4.22
CA SER A 63 5.34 7.38 5.49
C SER A 63 4.43 7.72 6.66
N GLY A 64 4.05 6.71 7.46
CA GLY A 64 3.14 6.87 8.58
C GLY A 64 1.65 6.85 8.21
N ALA A 65 1.31 6.68 6.93
CA ALA A 65 -0.07 6.74 6.47
C ALA A 65 -0.90 5.53 6.91
N PRO A 66 -2.05 5.73 7.59
CA PRO A 66 -3.04 4.67 7.83
C PRO A 66 -3.92 4.46 6.60
N VAL A 67 -4.57 3.31 6.51
CA VAL A 67 -5.63 3.08 5.53
C VAL A 67 -6.85 3.94 5.86
N GLY A 68 -7.26 3.91 7.13
CA GLY A 68 -8.36 4.69 7.66
C GLY A 68 -8.02 6.15 7.97
N TYR A 69 -8.90 6.83 8.69
CA TYR A 69 -8.78 8.25 8.99
C TYR A 69 -8.05 8.54 10.30
N ARG A 70 -7.73 7.52 11.10
CA ARG A 70 -7.09 7.70 12.39
C ARG A 70 -5.64 7.27 12.35
N GLY A 71 -4.72 8.23 12.54
CA GLY A 71 -3.29 8.03 12.62
C GLY A 71 -2.75 7.98 14.05
N TYR A 72 -1.42 8.12 14.18
CA TYR A 72 -0.71 8.15 15.45
C TYR A 72 -1.23 9.27 16.37
N ASP A 73 -1.26 9.01 17.67
CA ASP A 73 -1.76 9.94 18.70
C ASP A 73 -3.18 10.47 18.43
N GLY A 74 -3.96 9.72 17.64
CA GLY A 74 -5.30 10.10 17.26
C GLY A 74 -5.40 11.16 16.18
N GLU A 75 -4.30 11.41 15.42
CA GLU A 75 -4.28 12.35 14.29
C GLU A 75 -5.42 12.05 13.31
N ASP A 76 -6.10 13.10 12.88
CA ASP A 76 -7.10 13.02 11.81
C ASP A 76 -6.43 13.06 10.45
N CYS A 77 -6.36 11.89 9.78
CA CYS A 77 -5.78 11.72 8.47
C CYS A 77 -6.80 11.79 7.32
N SER A 78 -8.05 12.17 7.61
CA SER A 78 -9.17 12.18 6.63
C SER A 78 -8.98 13.16 5.47
N LYS A 79 -8.08 14.13 5.62
CA LYS A 79 -7.76 15.16 4.60
C LYS A 79 -6.26 15.29 4.34
N THR A 80 -5.47 14.27 4.70
CA THR A 80 -4.01 14.30 4.58
C THR A 80 -3.47 12.98 4.02
N SER A 81 -3.00 12.09 4.88
CA SER A 81 -2.19 10.94 4.50
C SER A 81 -2.96 9.64 4.28
N SER A 82 -4.22 9.52 4.76
CA SER A 82 -4.93 8.23 4.68
C SER A 82 -5.04 7.70 3.25
N PHE A 83 -4.99 6.38 3.10
CA PHE A 83 -5.13 5.75 1.78
C PHE A 83 -6.47 6.10 1.13
N ILE A 84 -7.57 6.10 1.90
CA ILE A 84 -8.90 6.46 1.40
C ILE A 84 -8.90 7.89 0.85
N TYR A 85 -8.37 8.85 1.61
CA TYR A 85 -8.31 10.23 1.16
C TYR A 85 -7.50 10.40 -0.12
N ARG A 86 -6.29 9.82 -0.19
CA ARG A 86 -5.41 9.91 -1.36
C ARG A 86 -6.03 9.25 -2.59
N LEU A 87 -6.69 8.10 -2.44
CA LEU A 87 -7.43 7.45 -3.52
C LEU A 87 -8.57 8.33 -4.04
N ARG A 88 -9.36 8.91 -3.14
CA ARG A 88 -10.47 9.81 -3.48
C ARG A 88 -9.97 11.07 -4.16
N LEU A 89 -8.86 11.64 -3.70
CA LEU A 89 -8.21 12.80 -4.31
C LEU A 89 -7.69 12.51 -5.73
N MET A 90 -7.07 11.35 -5.94
CA MET A 90 -6.67 10.90 -7.28
C MET A 90 -7.90 10.78 -8.21
N ARG A 91 -8.98 10.18 -7.73
CA ARG A 91 -10.24 10.04 -8.49
C ARG A 91 -10.83 11.40 -8.83
N GLU A 92 -10.93 12.31 -7.87
CA GLU A 92 -11.46 13.67 -8.05
C GLU A 92 -10.65 14.48 -9.07
N ARG A 93 -9.33 14.35 -9.03
CA ARG A 93 -8.41 14.99 -9.98
C ARG A 93 -8.39 14.35 -11.36
N GLY A 94 -9.16 13.29 -11.60
CA GLY A 94 -9.24 12.61 -12.89
C GLY A 94 -8.07 11.67 -13.19
N PHE A 95 -7.22 11.34 -12.22
CA PHE A 95 -6.04 10.51 -12.43
C PHE A 95 -6.36 9.20 -13.15
N PHE A 96 -7.41 8.48 -12.73
CA PHE A 96 -7.81 7.20 -13.32
C PHE A 96 -8.48 7.32 -14.69
N ARG A 97 -8.96 8.52 -15.05
CA ARG A 97 -9.46 8.81 -16.40
C ARG A 97 -8.29 9.09 -17.37
N ASP A 98 -7.28 9.78 -16.88
CA ASP A 98 -6.20 10.31 -17.68
C ASP A 98 -5.01 9.32 -17.80
N ASN A 99 -4.99 8.27 -16.97
CA ASN A 99 -3.94 7.25 -16.95
C ASN A 99 -4.55 5.84 -17.01
N GLU A 100 -4.13 5.05 -17.97
CA GLU A 100 -4.44 3.63 -18.04
C GLU A 100 -3.55 2.88 -17.04
N ILE A 101 -4.14 2.23 -16.04
CA ILE A 101 -3.44 1.46 -15.02
C ILE A 101 -3.79 -0.01 -15.18
N HIS A 102 -2.78 -0.86 -15.39
CA HIS A 102 -2.94 -2.29 -15.56
C HIS A 102 -2.69 -3.08 -14.27
N THR A 103 -1.83 -2.54 -13.40
CA THR A 103 -1.41 -3.24 -12.17
C THR A 103 -1.32 -2.25 -11.00
N VAL A 104 -1.81 -2.67 -9.85
CA VAL A 104 -1.69 -1.91 -8.60
C VAL A 104 -0.99 -2.76 -7.55
N PHE A 105 -0.05 -2.16 -6.84
CA PHE A 105 0.54 -2.70 -5.64
C PHE A 105 0.06 -1.87 -4.45
N ALA A 106 -0.83 -2.43 -3.63
CA ALA A 106 -1.36 -1.79 -2.43
C ALA A 106 -0.68 -2.38 -1.18
N PHE A 107 0.12 -1.58 -0.48
CA PHE A 107 0.88 -2.00 0.69
C PHE A 107 0.56 -1.12 1.89
N GLY A 108 -0.39 -1.54 2.73
CA GLY A 108 -0.88 -0.78 3.88
C GLY A 108 -1.43 -1.65 4.99
N GLY A 109 -1.95 -1.00 6.05
CA GLY A 109 -2.42 -1.66 7.26
C GLY A 109 -1.37 -1.72 8.37
N THR A 110 -0.10 -1.47 8.07
CA THR A 110 0.99 -1.45 9.04
C THR A 110 0.76 -0.36 10.09
N ASN A 111 0.53 0.86 9.65
CA ASN A 111 0.30 1.99 10.55
C ASN A 111 -1.01 1.85 11.32
N ASP A 112 -2.06 1.28 10.72
CA ASP A 112 -3.32 0.97 11.40
C ASP A 112 -3.13 -0.04 12.54
N SER A 113 -2.18 -0.98 12.38
CA SER A 113 -1.81 -1.93 13.42
C SER A 113 -0.99 -1.29 14.55
N TRP A 114 -0.12 -0.34 14.22
CA TRP A 114 0.84 0.26 15.16
C TRP A 114 0.31 1.49 15.89
N CYS A 115 -0.52 2.31 15.26
CA CYS A 115 -1.04 3.55 15.87
C CYS A 115 -2.19 3.32 16.86
N GLU A 116 -2.48 2.05 17.18
CA GLU A 116 -3.55 1.66 18.11
C GLU A 116 -4.93 2.24 17.74
N ALA A 117 -5.17 2.48 16.45
CA ALA A 117 -6.48 2.89 15.98
C ALA A 117 -7.55 1.84 16.35
N PRO A 118 -8.77 2.26 16.73
CA PRO A 118 -9.81 1.33 17.10
C PRO A 118 -10.19 0.44 15.90
N LEU A 119 -10.23 -0.87 16.11
CA LEU A 119 -10.50 -1.82 15.04
C LEU A 119 -11.89 -1.66 14.43
N GLY A 120 -12.92 -1.50 15.29
CA GLY A 120 -14.32 -1.53 14.86
C GLY A 120 -14.79 -2.92 14.46
N GLU A 121 -15.96 -3.01 13.87
CA GLU A 121 -16.52 -4.24 13.30
C GLU A 121 -16.33 -4.26 11.78
N ILE A 122 -16.18 -5.44 11.18
CA ILE A 122 -16.12 -5.60 9.73
C ILE A 122 -17.42 -5.10 9.11
N LYS A 123 -17.32 -4.12 8.22
CA LYS A 123 -18.44 -3.54 7.49
C LYS A 123 -18.07 -3.41 6.03
N CYS A 124 -18.76 -4.15 5.15
CA CYS A 124 -18.43 -4.24 3.73
C CYS A 124 -19.34 -3.40 2.81
N SER A 125 -20.30 -2.64 3.36
CA SER A 125 -21.18 -1.74 2.62
C SER A 125 -21.76 -0.65 3.52
N ASP A 126 -22.38 0.35 2.92
CA ASP A 126 -23.16 1.41 3.59
C ASP A 126 -22.34 2.16 4.67
N TRP A 127 -21.07 2.42 4.36
CA TRP A 127 -20.21 3.19 5.25
C TRP A 127 -20.66 4.64 5.34
N LYS A 128 -20.62 5.15 6.55
CA LYS A 128 -20.62 6.57 6.83
C LYS A 128 -19.20 7.05 7.02
N GLU A 129 -18.93 8.35 6.92
CA GLU A 129 -17.58 8.90 7.13
C GLU A 129 -17.03 8.59 8.53
N GLU A 130 -17.90 8.51 9.55
CA GLU A 130 -17.50 8.12 10.91
C GLU A 130 -17.00 6.68 11.02
N ASP A 131 -17.45 5.75 10.17
CA ASP A 131 -16.99 4.37 10.14
C ASP A 131 -15.52 4.28 9.70
N LEU A 132 -15.04 5.26 8.93
CA LEU A 132 -13.69 5.27 8.36
C LEU A 132 -12.59 5.66 9.37
N TYR A 133 -12.99 6.06 10.57
CA TYR A 133 -12.10 6.21 11.72
C TYR A 133 -11.83 4.88 12.45
N TYR A 134 -12.46 3.79 12.01
CA TYR A 134 -12.22 2.42 12.46
C TYR A 134 -11.51 1.62 11.37
N VAL A 135 -10.53 0.81 11.78
CA VAL A 135 -9.60 0.14 10.85
C VAL A 135 -10.31 -0.83 9.91
N LEU A 136 -11.15 -1.73 10.46
CA LEU A 136 -11.74 -2.81 9.66
C LEU A 136 -12.74 -2.31 8.62
N PRO A 137 -13.66 -1.38 8.94
CA PRO A 137 -14.50 -0.73 7.93
C PRO A 137 -13.69 0.04 6.88
N ALA A 138 -12.62 0.75 7.30
CA ALA A 138 -11.78 1.53 6.41
C ALA A 138 -11.05 0.66 5.38
N ILE A 139 -10.50 -0.49 5.80
CA ILE A 139 -9.88 -1.47 4.88
C ILE A 139 -10.90 -1.93 3.84
N CYS A 140 -12.08 -2.36 4.27
CA CYS A 140 -13.14 -2.81 3.35
C CYS A 140 -13.56 -1.70 2.37
N CYS A 141 -13.69 -0.46 2.85
CA CYS A 141 -14.03 0.70 2.03
C CYS A 141 -12.96 1.00 1.00
N PHE A 142 -11.69 1.11 1.43
CA PHE A 142 -10.57 1.41 0.56
C PHE A 142 -10.46 0.44 -0.61
N PHE A 143 -10.46 -0.86 -0.35
CA PHE A 143 -10.31 -1.86 -1.40
C PHE A 143 -11.52 -1.92 -2.34
N ARG A 144 -12.74 -1.70 -1.85
CA ARG A 144 -13.92 -1.56 -2.71
C ARG A 144 -13.80 -0.35 -3.62
N GLU A 145 -13.45 0.83 -3.08
CA GLU A 145 -13.29 2.05 -3.88
C GLU A 145 -12.15 1.90 -4.90
N LEU A 146 -11.03 1.27 -4.51
CA LEU A 146 -9.91 1.00 -5.42
C LEU A 146 -10.35 0.12 -6.60
N ARG A 147 -11.07 -0.98 -6.34
CA ARG A 147 -11.63 -1.84 -7.39
C ARG A 147 -12.62 -1.10 -8.28
N GLN A 148 -13.44 -0.20 -7.73
CA GLN A 148 -14.36 0.63 -8.51
C GLN A 148 -13.63 1.61 -9.43
N CYS A 149 -12.50 2.17 -8.98
CA CYS A 149 -11.67 3.04 -9.81
C CYS A 149 -10.96 2.27 -10.93
N LEU A 150 -10.61 1.01 -10.69
CA LEU A 150 -9.78 0.17 -11.57
C LEU A 150 -10.39 -1.24 -11.71
N PRO A 151 -11.51 -1.38 -12.42
CA PRO A 151 -12.25 -2.64 -12.49
C PRO A 151 -11.46 -3.77 -13.16
N GLU A 152 -10.59 -3.46 -14.12
CA GLU A 152 -9.84 -4.45 -14.92
C GLU A 152 -8.37 -4.62 -14.47
N ALA A 153 -7.89 -3.81 -13.53
CA ALA A 153 -6.49 -3.89 -13.10
C ALA A 153 -6.23 -5.14 -12.25
N GLU A 154 -5.04 -5.71 -12.39
CA GLU A 154 -4.50 -6.68 -11.43
C GLU A 154 -4.11 -5.93 -10.15
N ILE A 155 -4.75 -6.22 -9.03
CA ILE A 155 -4.48 -5.55 -7.76
C ILE A 155 -3.83 -6.56 -6.80
N TYR A 156 -2.58 -6.33 -6.48
CA TYR A 156 -1.81 -7.07 -5.49
C TYR A 156 -1.94 -6.38 -4.14
N CYS A 157 -2.55 -7.05 -3.18
CA CYS A 157 -2.63 -6.61 -1.79
C CYS A 157 -1.45 -7.20 -1.02
N LEU A 158 -0.48 -6.36 -0.70
CA LEU A 158 0.72 -6.75 0.02
C LEU A 158 0.43 -6.72 1.53
N ILE A 159 0.47 -7.89 2.17
CA ILE A 159 0.09 -8.08 3.58
C ILE A 159 1.36 -8.21 4.41
N ASN A 160 1.66 -7.18 5.21
CA ASN A 160 2.85 -7.15 6.05
C ASN A 160 2.83 -8.27 7.11
N THR A 161 4.02 -8.63 7.58
CA THR A 161 4.18 -9.49 8.77
C THR A 161 3.84 -8.72 10.04
N ASP A 162 3.49 -9.44 11.10
CA ASP A 162 3.28 -8.88 12.45
C ASP A 162 2.14 -7.85 12.56
N LEU A 163 1.14 -7.91 11.66
CA LEU A 163 -0.10 -7.17 11.80
C LEU A 163 -0.99 -7.81 12.89
N LYS A 164 -1.89 -7.01 13.48
CA LYS A 164 -3.00 -7.56 14.28
C LYS A 164 -3.79 -8.54 13.40
N GLU A 165 -4.17 -9.68 13.97
CA GLU A 165 -4.85 -10.76 13.23
C GLU A 165 -6.12 -10.27 12.55
N GLU A 166 -6.91 -9.41 13.20
CA GLU A 166 -8.14 -8.86 12.67
C GLU A 166 -7.89 -8.02 11.40
N ILE A 167 -6.77 -7.28 11.35
CA ILE A 167 -6.36 -6.50 10.17
C ILE A 167 -6.00 -7.43 9.02
N THR A 168 -5.21 -8.48 9.30
CA THR A 168 -4.87 -9.51 8.31
C THR A 168 -6.12 -10.16 7.73
N GLN A 169 -7.08 -10.53 8.58
CA GLN A 169 -8.34 -11.13 8.17
C GLN A 169 -9.20 -10.17 7.33
N ALA A 170 -9.23 -8.88 7.67
CA ALA A 170 -9.95 -7.87 6.88
C ALA A 170 -9.32 -7.67 5.49
N LEU A 171 -7.98 -7.66 5.39
CA LEU A 171 -7.26 -7.59 4.11
C LEU A 171 -7.57 -8.80 3.22
N LEU A 172 -7.50 -10.00 3.78
CA LEU A 172 -7.83 -11.25 3.06
C LEU A 172 -9.30 -11.28 2.62
N LEU A 173 -10.22 -10.82 3.47
CA LEU A 173 -11.63 -10.71 3.12
C LEU A 173 -11.86 -9.72 1.99
N ALA A 174 -11.20 -8.57 2.03
CA ALA A 174 -11.25 -7.58 0.96
C ALA A 174 -10.72 -8.15 -0.36
N CYS A 175 -9.60 -8.87 -0.33
CA CYS A 175 -9.07 -9.56 -1.51
C CYS A 175 -10.08 -10.54 -2.11
N LYS A 176 -10.70 -11.37 -1.28
CA LYS A 176 -11.72 -12.33 -1.71
C LYS A 176 -12.94 -11.65 -2.33
N ASN A 177 -13.46 -10.60 -1.67
CA ASN A 177 -14.68 -9.92 -2.09
C ASN A 177 -14.50 -9.11 -3.38
N HIS A 178 -13.28 -8.67 -3.67
CA HIS A 178 -12.98 -7.77 -4.79
C HIS A 178 -12.03 -8.39 -5.82
N HIS A 179 -11.82 -9.72 -5.79
CA HIS A 179 -10.95 -10.44 -6.74
C HIS A 179 -9.57 -9.81 -6.85
N MET A 180 -8.91 -9.62 -5.71
CA MET A 180 -7.53 -9.13 -5.63
C MET A 180 -6.60 -10.26 -5.22
N ILE A 181 -5.33 -10.08 -5.48
CA ILE A 181 -4.29 -11.08 -5.26
C ILE A 181 -3.62 -10.79 -3.92
N PRO A 182 -3.86 -11.59 -2.86
CA PRO A 182 -3.17 -11.43 -1.60
C PRO A 182 -1.72 -11.92 -1.73
N VAL A 183 -0.77 -11.09 -1.30
CA VAL A 183 0.66 -11.43 -1.22
C VAL A 183 1.07 -11.45 0.23
N ASN A 184 1.26 -12.67 0.78
CA ASN A 184 1.69 -12.87 2.16
C ASN A 184 3.20 -13.08 2.19
N PHE A 185 3.90 -12.35 3.05
CA PHE A 185 5.33 -12.48 3.21
C PHE A 185 5.69 -13.52 4.28
N PRO A 186 6.76 -14.34 4.07
CA PRO A 186 7.18 -15.33 5.06
C PRO A 186 7.76 -14.66 6.30
N HIS A 187 8.76 -13.85 6.11
CA HIS A 187 9.44 -13.03 7.12
C HIS A 187 10.11 -11.86 6.40
N ILE A 188 10.03 -10.67 6.98
CA ILE A 188 10.70 -9.48 6.48
C ILE A 188 11.77 -9.09 7.49
N ASP A 189 13.03 -9.09 7.07
CA ASP A 189 14.13 -8.59 7.89
C ASP A 189 13.99 -7.08 8.10
N LYS A 190 14.03 -6.62 9.37
CA LYS A 190 13.71 -5.25 9.76
C LYS A 190 14.72 -4.67 10.74
N THR A 191 14.98 -3.39 10.61
CA THR A 191 15.64 -2.55 11.61
C THR A 191 14.69 -1.40 11.96
N ASN A 192 14.46 -1.15 13.25
CA ASN A 192 13.49 -0.16 13.72
C ASN A 192 12.12 -0.32 13.04
N ASP A 193 11.62 -1.56 13.01
CA ASP A 193 10.35 -1.96 12.41
C ASP A 193 10.21 -1.72 10.90
N HIS A 194 11.28 -1.29 10.21
CA HIS A 194 11.29 -1.06 8.77
C HIS A 194 12.21 -2.03 8.04
N PRO A 195 11.84 -2.47 6.82
CA PRO A 195 12.65 -3.39 6.03
C PRO A 195 14.08 -2.89 5.81
N THR A 196 15.05 -3.79 6.06
CA THR A 196 16.43 -3.64 5.61
C THR A 196 16.54 -3.95 4.11
N ILE A 197 17.72 -3.81 3.51
CA ILE A 197 17.97 -4.27 2.13
C ILE A 197 17.57 -5.74 1.97
N LEU A 198 17.84 -6.60 2.96
CA LEU A 198 17.42 -8.00 2.93
C LEU A 198 15.91 -8.15 2.98
N GLY A 199 15.24 -7.38 3.83
CA GLY A 199 13.79 -7.33 3.90
C GLY A 199 13.15 -6.83 2.59
N MET A 200 13.71 -5.79 1.98
CA MET A 200 13.26 -5.28 0.68
C MET A 200 13.39 -6.33 -0.43
N ARG A 201 14.49 -7.12 -0.44
CA ARG A 201 14.66 -8.24 -1.38
C ARG A 201 13.61 -9.32 -1.16
N THR A 202 13.33 -9.69 0.10
CA THR A 202 12.28 -10.66 0.42
C THR A 202 10.92 -10.20 -0.11
N ILE A 203 10.57 -8.93 0.08
CA ILE A 203 9.32 -8.35 -0.44
C ILE A 203 9.32 -8.44 -1.98
N LYS A 204 10.38 -7.96 -2.64
CA LYS A 204 10.52 -8.01 -4.10
C LYS A 204 10.34 -9.43 -4.64
N ASP A 205 11.07 -10.41 -4.10
CA ASP A 205 11.06 -11.77 -4.60
C ASP A 205 9.68 -12.43 -4.43
N THR A 206 9.01 -12.19 -3.29
CA THR A 206 7.65 -12.70 -3.05
C THR A 206 6.65 -12.08 -4.01
N VAL A 207 6.73 -10.76 -4.25
CA VAL A 207 5.85 -10.08 -5.22
C VAL A 207 6.09 -10.60 -6.65
N MET A 208 7.35 -10.79 -7.05
CA MET A 208 7.68 -11.34 -8.37
C MET A 208 7.13 -12.75 -8.55
N THR A 209 7.24 -13.61 -7.54
CA THR A 209 6.63 -14.95 -7.57
C THR A 209 5.10 -14.85 -7.78
N ALA A 210 4.41 -13.97 -7.04
CA ALA A 210 2.97 -13.79 -7.20
C ALA A 210 2.59 -13.28 -8.61
N ILE A 211 3.40 -12.41 -9.22
CA ILE A 211 3.19 -11.94 -10.61
C ILE A 211 3.36 -13.09 -11.61
N GLU A 212 4.37 -13.94 -11.43
CA GLU A 212 4.62 -15.09 -12.31
C GLU A 212 3.48 -16.10 -12.23
N GLU A 213 2.98 -16.41 -11.04
CA GLU A 213 1.84 -17.32 -10.84
C GLU A 213 0.58 -16.82 -11.56
N GLN A 214 0.27 -15.52 -11.52
CA GLN A 214 -0.87 -14.94 -12.25
C GLN A 214 -0.68 -14.98 -13.78
N SER A 215 0.55 -14.97 -14.26
CA SER A 215 0.85 -14.98 -15.70
C SER A 215 0.71 -16.37 -16.33
N HIS A 216 0.67 -17.43 -15.52
CA HIS A 216 0.60 -18.83 -15.98
C HIS A 216 -0.75 -19.50 -15.68
N GLY A 217 -1.69 -18.84 -15.01
CA GLY A 217 -3.03 -19.32 -14.69
C GLY A 217 -4.08 -18.71 -15.62
#